data_9202e9de086cdc164ae11591df64f388
#
_entry.id   9202e9de086cdc164ae11591df64f388
#
_cell.length_a   1.000
_cell.length_b   1.000
_cell.length_c   1.000
_cell.angle_alpha   90.00
_cell.angle_beta   90.00
_cell.angle_gamma   90.00
#
_symmetry.space_group_name_H-M   'P 1'
#
loop_
_entity.id
_entity.type
_entity.pdbx_description
1 polymer ?
#
loop_
_entity_poly.entity_id
_entity_poly.type
_entity_poly.pdbx_seq_one_letter_code
_entity_poly.pdbx_strand_id
1 'polypeptide(L)'
;MTLYYNPAYSSSPYRKAASDVEFGNIYCGDVQLLQRLLFYAGVPYRPVANEERIAYYHASMQGMVDALSPFYESFKTDSAGMSRTILVWRDALVEVGWDAKTYAGKSVKLSLLHDIEPENMPKGEADYWYTLIQLASAGRILPEQINVVVTCSKQEVKPHIAHILAKQQECGVEV
;
A
#
# COMPACT_ATOMS: atom_id res chain seq x y z
N MET A 1 8.61 -13.93 18.60
CA MET A 1 7.43 -13.01 18.67
C MET A 1 6.48 -13.36 17.55
N THR A 2 5.17 -13.39 17.81
CA THR A 2 4.18 -13.79 16.81
C THR A 2 3.24 -12.63 16.46
N LEU A 3 3.11 -12.33 15.17
CA LEU A 3 2.13 -11.40 14.63
C LEU A 3 0.90 -12.20 14.16
N TYR A 4 -0.25 -11.95 14.74
CA TYR A 4 -1.52 -12.52 14.31
C TYR A 4 -2.22 -11.53 13.39
N TYR A 5 -2.31 -11.87 12.11
CA TYR A 5 -2.91 -11.02 11.11
C TYR A 5 -4.33 -11.42 10.76
N ASN A 6 -5.23 -10.43 10.76
CA ASN A 6 -6.58 -10.53 10.23
C ASN A 6 -7.06 -9.12 9.85
N PRO A 7 -7.58 -8.89 8.62
CA PRO A 7 -8.14 -7.59 8.22
C PRO A 7 -9.19 -7.05 9.19
N ALA A 8 -9.98 -7.94 9.82
CA ALA A 8 -11.01 -7.56 10.80
C ALA A 8 -10.44 -6.88 12.06
N TYR A 9 -9.17 -7.06 12.38
CA TYR A 9 -8.54 -6.38 13.52
C TYR A 9 -8.34 -4.87 13.28
N SER A 10 -8.48 -4.39 12.05
CA SER A 10 -8.48 -2.96 11.73
C SER A 10 -9.71 -2.24 12.30
N SER A 11 -10.86 -2.92 12.38
CA SER A 11 -12.13 -2.37 12.87
C SER A 11 -12.44 -2.73 14.32
N SER A 12 -11.80 -3.77 14.87
CA SER A 12 -12.01 -4.23 16.24
C SER A 12 -10.69 -4.68 16.88
N PRO A 13 -9.90 -3.74 17.41
CA PRO A 13 -8.56 -4.03 17.94
C PRO A 13 -8.61 -4.81 19.28
N TYR A 14 -9.79 -4.98 19.87
CA TYR A 14 -9.93 -5.67 21.15
C TYR A 14 -10.26 -7.14 20.92
N ARG A 15 -9.32 -8.01 21.29
CA ARG A 15 -9.54 -9.42 21.47
C ARG A 15 -9.51 -9.73 22.96
N LYS A 16 -10.45 -10.56 23.41
CA LYS A 16 -10.37 -11.11 24.76
C LYS A 16 -9.15 -12.05 24.81
N ALA A 17 -8.18 -11.73 25.65
CA ALA A 17 -7.02 -12.58 25.87
C ALA A 17 -7.45 -13.95 26.36
N ALA A 18 -6.77 -14.99 25.95
CA ALA A 18 -7.00 -16.36 26.43
C ALA A 18 -6.51 -16.55 27.88
N SER A 19 -5.60 -15.66 28.31
CA SER A 19 -5.08 -15.60 29.69
C SER A 19 -5.00 -14.14 30.14
N ASP A 20 -4.86 -13.91 31.46
CA ASP A 20 -4.73 -12.57 32.01
C ASP A 20 -3.47 -11.82 31.56
N VAL A 21 -2.49 -12.55 31.01
CA VAL A 21 -1.23 -12.00 30.49
C VAL A 21 -0.82 -12.77 29.24
N GLU A 22 -0.72 -12.08 28.10
CA GLU A 22 -0.13 -12.59 26.86
C GLU A 22 1.12 -11.78 26.51
N PHE A 23 2.28 -12.42 26.43
CA PHE A 23 3.53 -11.80 26.00
C PHE A 23 3.95 -12.29 24.61
N GLY A 24 4.48 -11.36 23.80
CA GLY A 24 5.04 -11.72 22.51
C GLY A 24 4.04 -11.93 21.38
N ASN A 25 2.73 -11.77 21.66
CA ASN A 25 1.66 -11.86 20.66
C ASN A 25 1.14 -10.47 20.31
N ILE A 26 1.09 -10.15 19.00
CA ILE A 26 0.58 -8.88 18.50
C ILE A 26 -0.51 -9.18 17.48
N TYR A 27 -1.71 -8.65 17.69
CA TYR A 27 -2.84 -8.75 16.77
C TYR A 27 -2.89 -7.51 15.89
N CYS A 28 -2.91 -7.69 14.58
CA CYS A 28 -2.80 -6.58 13.62
C CYS A 28 -3.75 -6.75 12.43
N GLY A 29 -4.39 -5.65 12.07
CA GLY A 29 -5.02 -5.47 10.78
C GLY A 29 -4.00 -4.96 9.75
N ASP A 30 -4.48 -4.51 8.57
CA ASP A 30 -3.61 -4.13 7.45
C ASP A 30 -2.59 -3.07 7.83
N VAL A 31 -3.03 -1.94 8.39
CA VAL A 31 -2.14 -0.80 8.72
C VAL A 31 -1.15 -1.16 9.83
N GLN A 32 -1.60 -1.88 10.86
CA GLN A 32 -0.73 -2.31 11.94
C GLN A 32 0.31 -3.34 11.45
N LEU A 33 -0.08 -4.25 10.56
CA LEU A 33 0.85 -5.19 9.92
C LEU A 33 1.90 -4.41 9.11
N LEU A 34 1.46 -3.47 8.25
CA LEU A 34 2.36 -2.60 7.48
C LEU A 34 3.39 -1.91 8.39
N GLN A 35 2.92 -1.24 9.44
CA GLN A 35 3.79 -0.53 10.38
C GLN A 35 4.81 -1.45 11.05
N ARG A 36 4.39 -2.65 11.44
CA ARG A 36 5.29 -3.64 12.06
C ARG A 36 6.34 -4.15 11.09
N LEU A 37 5.93 -4.53 9.88
CA LEU A 37 6.86 -5.00 8.86
C LEU A 37 7.88 -3.91 8.50
N LEU A 38 7.45 -2.66 8.33
CA LEU A 38 8.35 -1.53 8.08
C LEU A 38 9.31 -1.28 9.24
N PHE A 39 8.81 -1.35 10.48
CA PHE A 39 9.64 -1.19 11.67
C PHE A 39 10.78 -2.21 11.70
N TYR A 40 10.48 -3.49 11.43
CA TYR A 40 11.50 -4.54 11.39
C TYR A 40 12.43 -4.42 10.18
N ALA A 41 11.95 -3.86 9.08
CA ALA A 41 12.77 -3.53 7.91
C ALA A 41 13.64 -2.27 8.11
N GLY A 42 13.50 -1.57 9.24
CA GLY A 42 14.22 -0.33 9.52
C GLY A 42 13.72 0.87 8.70
N VAL A 43 12.50 0.80 8.17
CA VAL A 43 11.91 1.85 7.34
C VAL A 43 10.95 2.69 8.18
N PRO A 44 11.18 4.01 8.33
CA PRO A 44 10.29 4.89 9.07
C PRO A 44 8.96 5.05 8.32
N TYR A 45 7.83 4.84 9.02
CA TYR A 45 6.48 5.03 8.49
C TYR A 45 5.97 6.44 8.80
N ARG A 46 5.84 7.27 7.78
CA ARG A 46 5.33 8.65 7.87
C ARG A 46 4.48 8.95 6.63
N PRO A 47 3.29 8.38 6.52
CA PRO A 47 2.42 8.63 5.38
C PRO A 47 1.89 10.06 5.41
N VAL A 48 1.83 10.68 4.25
CA VAL A 48 1.19 11.98 4.06
C VAL A 48 -0.31 11.78 3.87
N ALA A 49 -1.11 12.71 4.40
CA ALA A 49 -2.57 12.67 4.29
C ALA A 49 -3.03 12.70 2.83
N ASN A 50 -4.12 12.01 2.52
CA ASN A 50 -4.62 11.92 1.15
C ASN A 50 -5.05 13.29 0.60
N GLU A 51 -5.53 14.19 1.45
CA GLU A 51 -5.92 15.56 1.06
C GLU A 51 -4.74 16.33 0.47
N GLU A 52 -3.56 16.22 1.09
CA GLU A 52 -2.35 16.84 0.58
C GLU A 52 -1.91 16.17 -0.73
N ARG A 53 -1.95 14.85 -0.81
CA ARG A 53 -1.61 14.08 -2.01
C ARG A 53 -2.55 14.38 -3.19
N ILE A 54 -3.84 14.59 -2.93
CA ILE A 54 -4.83 15.04 -3.92
C ILE A 54 -4.44 16.42 -4.49
N ALA A 55 -3.94 17.33 -3.65
CA ALA A 55 -3.49 18.64 -4.11
C ALA A 55 -2.30 18.55 -5.08
N TYR A 56 -1.37 17.61 -4.88
CA TYR A 56 -0.28 17.36 -5.84
C TYR A 56 -0.82 16.89 -7.19
N TYR A 57 -1.76 15.93 -7.20
CA TYR A 57 -2.39 15.50 -8.45
C TYR A 57 -3.20 16.61 -9.11
N HIS A 58 -3.92 17.40 -8.33
CA HIS A 58 -4.68 18.54 -8.87
C HIS A 58 -3.74 19.52 -9.59
N ALA A 59 -2.60 19.87 -8.98
CA ALA A 59 -1.61 20.76 -9.59
C ALA A 59 -0.99 20.16 -10.86
N SER A 60 -0.64 18.88 -10.84
CA SER A 60 -0.09 18.18 -12.01
C SER A 60 -1.11 18.13 -13.16
N MET A 61 -2.35 17.77 -12.86
CA MET A 61 -3.41 17.71 -13.87
C MET A 61 -3.74 19.07 -14.48
N GLN A 62 -3.69 20.15 -13.72
CA GLN A 62 -3.89 21.52 -14.26
C GLN A 62 -2.88 21.86 -15.35
N GLY A 63 -1.67 21.34 -15.26
CA GLY A 63 -0.61 21.58 -16.28
C GLY A 63 -0.63 20.62 -17.46
N MET A 64 -1.25 19.45 -17.33
CA MET A 64 -1.12 18.33 -18.27
C MET A 64 -2.43 17.95 -18.98
N VAL A 65 -3.60 18.26 -18.38
CA VAL A 65 -4.90 17.89 -18.95
C VAL A 65 -5.37 18.98 -19.91
N ASP A 66 -5.30 18.68 -21.19
CA ASP A 66 -5.79 19.53 -22.29
C ASP A 66 -7.09 18.97 -22.90
N ALA A 67 -7.63 19.70 -23.90
CA ALA A 67 -8.89 19.32 -24.56
C ALA A 67 -8.84 17.96 -25.30
N LEU A 68 -7.67 17.40 -25.52
CA LEU A 68 -7.49 16.08 -26.16
C LEU A 68 -7.40 14.96 -25.11
N SER A 69 -7.23 15.31 -23.85
CA SER A 69 -7.18 14.34 -22.75
C SER A 69 -8.54 13.69 -22.52
N PRO A 70 -8.63 12.37 -22.37
CA PRO A 70 -9.87 11.68 -22.02
C PRO A 70 -10.40 12.06 -20.62
N PHE A 71 -9.62 12.78 -19.82
CA PHE A 71 -10.03 13.28 -18.50
C PHE A 71 -10.51 14.74 -18.52
N TYR A 72 -10.39 15.44 -19.65
CA TYR A 72 -10.61 16.88 -19.75
C TYR A 72 -12.00 17.32 -19.24
N GLU A 73 -13.06 16.73 -19.77
CA GLU A 73 -14.43 17.11 -19.38
C GLU A 73 -14.74 16.80 -17.89
N SER A 74 -14.24 15.67 -17.40
CA SER A 74 -14.41 15.29 -15.99
C SER A 74 -13.62 16.23 -15.07
N PHE A 75 -12.37 16.55 -15.45
CA PHE A 75 -11.52 17.46 -14.69
C PHE A 75 -12.06 18.89 -14.69
N LYS A 76 -12.58 19.36 -15.83
CA LYS A 76 -13.23 20.66 -15.95
C LYS A 76 -14.50 20.79 -15.09
N THR A 77 -15.25 19.71 -14.96
CA THR A 77 -16.51 19.67 -14.19
C THR A 77 -16.25 19.56 -12.69
N ASP A 78 -15.36 18.66 -12.28
CA ASP A 78 -14.97 18.43 -10.88
C ASP A 78 -13.49 18.06 -10.78
N SER A 79 -12.67 19.08 -10.75
CA SER A 79 -11.21 18.89 -10.71
C SER A 79 -10.73 18.19 -9.43
N ALA A 80 -11.34 18.48 -8.29
CA ALA A 80 -10.98 17.88 -7.01
C ALA A 80 -11.41 16.40 -6.94
N GLY A 81 -12.63 16.08 -7.37
CA GLY A 81 -13.13 14.70 -7.45
C GLY A 81 -12.33 13.86 -8.44
N MET A 82 -11.96 14.44 -9.59
CA MET A 82 -11.12 13.75 -10.57
C MET A 82 -9.72 13.47 -10.02
N SER A 83 -9.09 14.44 -9.36
CA SER A 83 -7.77 14.27 -8.73
C SER A 83 -7.79 13.19 -7.64
N ARG A 84 -8.88 13.13 -6.84
CA ARG A 84 -9.09 12.05 -5.87
C ARG A 84 -9.22 10.69 -6.55
N THR A 85 -9.97 10.60 -7.64
CA THR A 85 -10.16 9.37 -8.41
C THR A 85 -8.83 8.86 -8.97
N ILE A 86 -8.02 9.74 -9.52
CA ILE A 86 -6.68 9.43 -10.03
C ILE A 86 -5.78 8.90 -8.90
N LEU A 87 -5.78 9.54 -7.73
CA LEU A 87 -5.00 9.06 -6.59
C LEU A 87 -5.42 7.65 -6.16
N VAL A 88 -6.72 7.35 -6.13
CA VAL A 88 -7.23 6.00 -5.80
C VAL A 88 -6.75 4.97 -6.82
N TRP A 89 -6.80 5.28 -8.11
CA TRP A 89 -6.31 4.37 -9.16
C TRP A 89 -4.80 4.14 -9.06
N ARG A 90 -4.06 5.23 -8.85
CA ARG A 90 -2.61 5.17 -8.65
C ARG A 90 -2.26 4.27 -7.47
N ASP A 91 -2.87 4.50 -6.32
CA ASP A 91 -2.56 3.75 -5.11
C ASP A 91 -2.90 2.26 -5.26
N ALA A 92 -4.02 1.93 -5.89
CA ALA A 92 -4.36 0.54 -6.20
C ALA A 92 -3.34 -0.15 -7.12
N LEU A 93 -2.75 0.55 -8.08
CA LEU A 93 -1.70 0.02 -8.95
C LEU A 93 -0.36 -0.13 -8.20
N VAL A 94 -0.02 0.84 -7.37
CA VAL A 94 1.22 0.81 -6.59
C VAL A 94 1.19 -0.32 -5.55
N GLU A 95 0.05 -0.57 -4.92
CA GLU A 95 -0.14 -1.71 -4.01
C GLU A 95 0.10 -3.08 -4.68
N VAL A 96 -0.10 -3.18 -5.99
CA VAL A 96 0.18 -4.43 -6.73
C VAL A 96 1.53 -4.42 -7.45
N GLY A 97 2.37 -3.43 -7.17
CA GLY A 97 3.77 -3.41 -7.60
C GLY A 97 4.10 -2.47 -8.75
N TRP A 98 3.18 -1.59 -9.18
CA TRP A 98 3.53 -0.55 -10.14
C TRP A 98 4.41 0.52 -9.46
N ASP A 99 5.50 0.91 -10.12
CA ASP A 99 6.48 1.85 -9.57
C ASP A 99 6.13 3.34 -9.80
N ALA A 100 4.96 3.60 -10.37
CA ALA A 100 4.48 4.93 -10.75
C ALA A 100 5.34 5.67 -11.80
N LYS A 101 6.40 5.04 -12.31
CA LYS A 101 7.36 5.66 -13.25
C LYS A 101 7.50 4.87 -14.54
N THR A 102 7.41 3.54 -14.49
CA THR A 102 7.54 2.69 -15.67
C THR A 102 6.19 2.49 -16.33
N TYR A 103 6.15 2.74 -17.62
CA TYR A 103 4.98 2.51 -18.45
C TYR A 103 5.21 1.30 -19.37
N ALA A 104 4.32 0.33 -19.30
CA ALA A 104 4.42 -0.89 -20.10
C ALA A 104 3.78 -0.80 -21.49
N GLY A 105 3.35 0.37 -21.95
CA GLY A 105 2.82 0.60 -23.29
C GLY A 105 1.49 -0.05 -23.65
N LYS A 106 0.79 -0.64 -22.66
CA LYS A 106 -0.38 -1.50 -22.90
C LYS A 106 -1.75 -0.81 -22.82
N SER A 107 -1.82 0.41 -22.30
CA SER A 107 -3.10 1.10 -22.08
C SER A 107 -2.93 2.62 -22.13
N VAL A 108 -3.81 3.29 -22.87
CA VAL A 108 -3.87 4.76 -22.94
C VAL A 108 -4.08 5.36 -21.54
N LYS A 109 -4.89 4.73 -20.68
CA LYS A 109 -5.14 5.20 -19.32
C LYS A 109 -3.90 5.10 -18.43
N LEU A 110 -3.10 4.04 -18.56
CA LEU A 110 -1.85 3.90 -17.81
C LEU A 110 -0.78 4.88 -18.30
N SER A 111 -0.73 5.15 -19.61
CA SER A 111 0.14 6.19 -20.15
C SER A 111 -0.18 7.54 -19.54
N LEU A 112 -1.45 7.92 -19.57
CA LEU A 112 -1.91 9.18 -18.99
C LEU A 112 -1.65 9.27 -17.49
N LEU A 113 -1.84 8.17 -16.77
CA LEU A 113 -1.55 8.13 -15.33
C LEU A 113 -0.06 8.34 -15.06
N HIS A 114 0.82 7.75 -15.88
CA HIS A 114 2.25 7.98 -15.81
C HIS A 114 2.61 9.45 -16.12
N ASP A 115 2.03 10.02 -17.17
CA ASP A 115 2.33 11.39 -17.60
C ASP A 115 1.92 12.43 -16.54
N ILE A 116 0.79 12.21 -15.85
CA ILE A 116 0.32 13.11 -14.78
C ILE A 116 0.90 12.79 -13.40
N GLU A 117 1.70 11.72 -13.23
CA GLU A 117 2.32 11.41 -11.93
C GLU A 117 3.24 12.55 -11.48
N PRO A 118 3.00 13.17 -10.32
CA PRO A 118 3.84 14.25 -9.83
C PRO A 118 5.29 13.78 -9.58
N GLU A 119 6.27 14.55 -10.02
CA GLU A 119 7.69 14.19 -9.90
C GLU A 119 8.11 13.92 -8.44
N ASN A 120 7.56 14.69 -7.49
CA ASN A 120 7.83 14.60 -6.05
C ASN A 120 6.57 14.21 -5.27
N MET A 121 5.89 13.15 -5.70
CA MET A 121 4.68 12.67 -5.03
C MET A 121 4.98 12.26 -3.59
N PRO A 122 4.31 12.86 -2.58
CA PRO A 122 4.46 12.45 -1.19
C PRO A 122 3.97 11.02 -0.97
N LYS A 123 4.69 10.26 -0.12
CA LYS A 123 4.37 8.86 0.15
C LYS A 123 3.08 8.73 0.96
N GLY A 124 2.14 7.95 0.43
CA GLY A 124 0.98 7.45 1.15
C GLY A 124 1.16 5.98 1.56
N GLU A 125 0.11 5.38 2.09
CA GLU A 125 0.12 3.99 2.55
C GLU A 125 0.54 3.00 1.44
N ALA A 126 0.02 3.17 0.22
CA ALA A 126 0.34 2.33 -0.93
C ALA A 126 1.84 2.31 -1.26
N ASP A 127 2.53 3.45 -1.13
CA ASP A 127 3.97 3.56 -1.39
C ASP A 127 4.80 2.79 -0.36
N TYR A 128 4.30 2.65 0.86
CA TYR A 128 4.94 1.83 1.89
C TYR A 128 4.70 0.34 1.66
N TRP A 129 3.52 -0.06 1.19
CA TRP A 129 3.29 -1.44 0.73
C TRP A 129 4.21 -1.79 -0.44
N TYR A 130 4.34 -0.90 -1.42
CA TYR A 130 5.29 -1.07 -2.52
C TYR A 130 6.73 -1.22 -2.01
N THR A 131 7.14 -0.40 -1.04
CA THR A 131 8.47 -0.50 -0.43
C THR A 131 8.69 -1.89 0.18
N LEU A 132 7.69 -2.45 0.88
CA LEU A 132 7.77 -3.81 1.43
C LEU A 132 7.83 -4.89 0.34
N ILE A 133 7.10 -4.74 -0.77
CA ILE A 133 7.17 -5.65 -1.91
C ILE A 133 8.61 -5.68 -2.47
N GLN A 134 9.24 -4.52 -2.63
CA GLN A 134 10.62 -4.43 -3.10
C GLN A 134 11.62 -5.08 -2.13
N LEU A 135 11.47 -4.83 -0.84
CA LEU A 135 12.30 -5.44 0.20
C LEU A 135 12.11 -6.96 0.25
N ALA A 136 10.85 -7.44 0.16
CA ALA A 136 10.53 -8.86 0.12
C ALA A 136 11.19 -9.56 -1.07
N SER A 137 11.08 -8.95 -2.24
CA SER A 137 11.68 -9.47 -3.47
C SER A 137 13.22 -9.50 -3.40
N ALA A 138 13.82 -8.62 -2.59
CA ALA A 138 15.26 -8.59 -2.34
C ALA A 138 15.71 -9.52 -1.17
N GLY A 139 14.80 -10.29 -0.57
CA GLY A 139 15.09 -11.19 0.56
C GLY A 139 15.41 -10.46 1.88
N ARG A 140 14.90 -9.24 2.07
CA ARG A 140 15.32 -8.34 3.16
C ARG A 140 14.17 -7.99 4.11
N ILE A 141 13.34 -8.90 4.62
CA ILE A 141 12.25 -8.38 5.43
C ILE A 141 12.29 -8.75 6.89
N LEU A 142 12.08 -9.93 7.30
CA LEU A 142 11.89 -10.19 8.72
C LEU A 142 13.09 -10.91 9.34
N PRO A 143 13.46 -10.53 10.57
CA PRO A 143 14.37 -11.37 11.36
C PRO A 143 13.73 -12.74 11.56
N GLU A 144 14.53 -13.81 11.55
CA GLU A 144 14.13 -15.22 11.77
C GLU A 144 13.30 -15.47 13.04
N GLN A 145 13.26 -14.50 13.95
CA GLN A 145 12.57 -14.58 15.26
C GLN A 145 11.13 -14.11 15.24
N ILE A 146 10.58 -13.75 14.06
CA ILE A 146 9.24 -13.22 13.95
C ILE A 146 8.40 -14.13 13.08
N ASN A 147 7.35 -14.69 13.68
CA ASN A 147 6.37 -15.53 12.99
C ASN A 147 5.13 -14.68 12.65
N VAL A 148 4.55 -14.91 11.48
CA VAL A 148 3.27 -14.31 11.11
C VAL A 148 2.23 -15.40 10.98
N VAL A 149 1.14 -15.31 11.76
CA VAL A 149 0.02 -16.24 11.70
C VAL A 149 -1.18 -15.54 11.07
N VAL A 150 -1.62 -16.03 9.93
CA VAL A 150 -2.82 -15.54 9.24
C VAL A 150 -4.05 -16.24 9.83
N THR A 151 -4.97 -15.50 10.43
CA THR A 151 -6.15 -16.03 11.13
C THR A 151 -7.47 -15.81 10.37
N CYS A 152 -7.38 -15.46 9.09
CA CYS A 152 -8.51 -15.30 8.17
C CYS A 152 -8.40 -16.25 6.97
N SER A 153 -9.44 -16.30 6.14
CA SER A 153 -9.38 -17.08 4.90
C SER A 153 -8.42 -16.44 3.89
N LYS A 154 -7.82 -17.25 3.01
CA LYS A 154 -6.93 -16.75 1.96
C LYS A 154 -7.58 -15.70 1.04
N GLN A 155 -8.91 -15.77 0.90
CA GLN A 155 -9.68 -14.83 0.06
C GLN A 155 -9.81 -13.44 0.68
N GLU A 156 -9.67 -13.34 2.01
CA GLU A 156 -9.73 -12.07 2.74
C GLU A 156 -8.38 -11.35 2.80
N VAL A 157 -7.28 -12.06 2.49
CA VAL A 157 -5.94 -11.48 2.44
C VAL A 157 -5.75 -10.72 1.13
N LYS A 158 -5.41 -9.44 1.22
CA LYS A 158 -5.14 -8.63 0.02
C LYS A 158 -3.97 -9.20 -0.78
N PRO A 159 -4.00 -9.15 -2.13
CA PRO A 159 -2.98 -9.76 -2.99
C PRO A 159 -1.54 -9.36 -2.67
N HIS A 160 -1.30 -8.08 -2.39
CA HIS A 160 0.04 -7.58 -2.05
C HIS A 160 0.54 -8.11 -0.70
N ILE A 161 -0.34 -8.25 0.30
CA ILE A 161 -0.01 -8.86 1.59
C ILE A 161 0.32 -10.34 1.40
N ALA A 162 -0.51 -11.06 0.66
CA ALA A 162 -0.26 -12.47 0.35
C ALA A 162 1.10 -12.66 -0.37
N HIS A 163 1.43 -11.76 -1.30
CA HIS A 163 2.73 -11.80 -1.99
C HIS A 163 3.91 -11.58 -1.02
N ILE A 164 3.82 -10.58 -0.14
CA ILE A 164 4.87 -10.32 0.87
C ILE A 164 5.04 -11.53 1.79
N LEU A 165 3.94 -12.10 2.31
CA LEU A 165 3.99 -13.25 3.20
C LEU A 165 4.56 -14.50 2.51
N ALA A 166 4.20 -14.76 1.24
CA ALA A 166 4.78 -15.85 0.46
C ALA A 166 6.30 -15.71 0.31
N LYS A 167 6.78 -14.49 0.04
CA LYS A 167 8.23 -14.22 -0.03
C LYS A 167 8.94 -14.42 1.31
N GLN A 168 8.27 -14.13 2.43
CA GLN A 168 8.80 -14.43 3.75
C GLN A 168 8.95 -15.92 3.99
N GLN A 169 7.99 -16.74 3.59
CA GLN A 169 8.08 -18.20 3.68
C GLN A 169 9.24 -18.76 2.86
N GLU A 170 9.45 -18.24 1.64
CA GLU A 170 10.60 -18.61 0.81
C GLU A 170 11.96 -18.30 1.49
N CYS A 171 12.01 -17.28 2.35
CA CYS A 171 13.17 -16.89 3.14
C CYS A 171 13.27 -17.62 4.50
N GLY A 172 12.41 -18.61 4.79
CA GLY A 172 12.48 -19.44 6.00
C GLY A 172 11.73 -18.89 7.20
N VAL A 173 10.92 -17.82 7.03
CA VAL A 173 10.03 -17.31 8.10
C VAL A 173 8.76 -18.15 8.16
N GLU A 174 8.36 -18.61 9.36
CA GLU A 174 7.05 -19.26 9.55
C GLU A 174 5.91 -18.27 9.31
N VAL A 175 5.04 -18.59 8.37
CA VAL A 175 3.83 -17.82 8.02
C VAL A 175 2.60 -18.71 8.10
#